data_1096afe22f660fb12b3fd5cc2074a815
#
_entry.id   1096afe22f660fb12b3fd5cc2074a815
#
_cell.length_a   1.000
_cell.length_b   1.000
_cell.length_c   1.000
_cell.angle_alpha   90.00
_cell.angle_beta   90.00
_cell.angle_gamma   90.00
#
_symmetry.space_group_name_H-M   'P 1'
#
loop_
_entity.id
_entity.type
_entity.pdbx_description
1 polymer ?
#
loop_
_entity_poly.entity_id
_entity_poly.type
_entity_poly.pdbx_seq_one_letter_code
_entity_poly.pdbx_strand_id
1 'polypeptide(L)'
;MNLIKSTGTFSIFVIISRVLGYLRDVLIAIYLGSGPIADAFFVAFRLPNTFRRLFAEGSFNAAFVPSYSSELTRGKIKAKNFANDIFNFLILGLLILVIVVEILMPGFIFLIAPGFYEDQSKLELTTLLTRITFPFLLFISLASFFSAILNSHNKFGVAAAASIILNIILILIILLEKNSDDNLVIYLSYGVSIAGLIQLIFVYFFAKKYFSPDLKLRLKITKKIKLFFNKFLP
;
A
#
# COMPACT_ATOMS: atom_id res chain seq x y z
N MET A 1 8.57 -17.42 -22.40
CA MET A 1 9.17 -17.18 -21.05
C MET A 1 8.60 -18.24 -20.13
N ASN A 2 9.46 -19.10 -19.55
CA ASN A 2 8.99 -20.23 -18.76
C ASN A 2 8.19 -19.78 -17.54
N LEU A 3 6.91 -20.15 -17.49
CA LEU A 3 6.00 -19.87 -16.35
C LEU A 3 6.62 -20.34 -15.04
N ILE A 4 7.27 -21.51 -15.04
CA ILE A 4 7.99 -22.10 -13.90
C ILE A 4 9.07 -21.13 -13.37
N LYS A 5 9.86 -20.50 -14.25
CA LYS A 5 10.91 -19.56 -13.85
C LYS A 5 10.34 -18.28 -13.22
N SER A 6 9.22 -17.78 -13.74
CA SER A 6 8.54 -16.59 -13.22
C SER A 6 7.90 -16.87 -11.85
N THR A 7 7.26 -18.03 -11.68
CA THR A 7 6.67 -18.45 -10.41
C THR A 7 7.74 -18.74 -9.35
N GLY A 8 8.86 -19.35 -9.72
CA GLY A 8 9.98 -19.59 -8.82
C GLY A 8 10.58 -18.27 -8.29
N THR A 9 10.81 -17.29 -9.17
CA THR A 9 11.30 -15.95 -8.76
C THR A 9 10.31 -15.25 -7.82
N PHE A 10 9.01 -15.32 -8.12
CA PHE A 10 7.98 -14.78 -7.24
C PHE A 10 8.03 -15.41 -5.85
N SER A 11 8.08 -16.75 -5.76
CA SER A 11 8.12 -17.47 -4.49
C SER A 11 9.34 -17.10 -3.64
N ILE A 12 10.52 -16.97 -4.25
CA ILE A 12 11.76 -16.56 -3.57
C ILE A 12 11.58 -15.16 -2.95
N PHE A 13 11.10 -14.18 -3.70
CA PHE A 13 10.87 -12.82 -3.16
C PHE A 13 9.82 -12.79 -2.05
N VAL A 14 8.78 -13.62 -2.14
CA VAL A 14 7.77 -13.74 -1.07
C VAL A 14 8.40 -14.31 0.20
N ILE A 15 9.24 -15.36 0.10
CA ILE A 15 9.94 -15.93 1.25
C ILE A 15 10.87 -14.90 1.89
N ILE A 16 11.69 -14.21 1.09
CA ILE A 16 12.58 -13.15 1.57
C ILE A 16 11.79 -12.06 2.29
N SER A 17 10.68 -11.61 1.70
CA SER A 17 9.83 -10.59 2.32
C SER A 17 9.24 -11.04 3.65
N ARG A 18 8.83 -12.31 3.77
CA ARG A 18 8.30 -12.87 5.03
C ARG A 18 9.37 -12.97 6.11
N VAL A 19 10.58 -13.44 5.76
CA VAL A 19 11.71 -13.52 6.70
C VAL A 19 12.10 -12.12 7.19
N LEU A 20 12.22 -11.15 6.28
CA LEU A 20 12.51 -9.76 6.65
C LEU A 20 11.37 -9.13 7.46
N GLY A 21 10.11 -9.46 7.14
CA GLY A 21 8.97 -9.01 7.93
C GLY A 21 9.00 -9.53 9.36
N TYR A 22 9.30 -10.81 9.53
CA TYR A 22 9.48 -11.41 10.86
C TYR A 22 10.64 -10.76 11.62
N LEU A 23 11.80 -10.59 10.97
CA LEU A 23 12.96 -9.91 11.58
C LEU A 23 12.61 -8.47 12.01
N ARG A 24 11.93 -7.71 11.16
CA ARG A 24 11.43 -6.37 11.51
C ARG A 24 10.55 -6.39 12.76
N ASP A 25 9.58 -7.31 12.81
CA ASP A 25 8.63 -7.38 13.93
C ASP A 25 9.35 -7.75 15.24
N VAL A 26 10.33 -8.65 15.19
CA VAL A 26 11.20 -8.99 16.32
C VAL A 26 12.01 -7.76 16.78
N LEU A 27 12.61 -7.02 15.84
CA LEU A 27 13.38 -5.82 16.16
C LEU A 27 12.48 -4.72 16.77
N ILE A 28 11.28 -4.50 16.23
CA ILE A 28 10.30 -3.57 16.81
C ILE A 28 9.98 -3.99 18.25
N ALA A 29 9.74 -5.27 18.52
CA ALA A 29 9.45 -5.76 19.86
C ALA A 29 10.63 -5.58 20.83
N ILE A 30 11.87 -5.75 20.37
CA ILE A 30 13.08 -5.57 21.20
C ILE A 30 13.31 -4.09 21.54
N TYR A 31 13.24 -3.20 20.55
CA TYR A 31 13.62 -1.79 20.72
C TYR A 31 12.47 -0.89 21.14
N LEU A 32 11.22 -1.20 20.78
CA LEU A 32 10.05 -0.43 21.21
C LEU A 32 9.44 -0.97 22.49
N GLY A 33 9.69 -2.25 22.81
CA GLY A 33 9.17 -2.92 23.99
C GLY A 33 7.65 -3.09 23.97
N SER A 34 7.05 -3.10 25.18
CA SER A 34 5.61 -3.12 25.42
C SER A 34 5.22 -1.87 26.22
N GLY A 35 4.22 -1.15 25.76
CA GLY A 35 3.73 0.06 26.45
C GLY A 35 2.91 0.98 25.57
N PRO A 36 2.48 2.14 26.09
CA PRO A 36 1.62 3.08 25.38
C PRO A 36 2.18 3.53 24.03
N ILE A 37 3.50 3.72 23.93
CA ILE A 37 4.20 4.15 22.71
C ILE A 37 4.15 3.05 21.64
N ALA A 38 4.43 1.80 22.03
CA ALA A 38 4.33 0.65 21.12
C ALA A 38 2.91 0.44 20.63
N ASP A 39 1.93 0.51 21.51
CA ASP A 39 0.51 0.40 21.18
C ASP A 39 0.09 1.47 20.17
N ALA A 40 0.49 2.73 20.41
CA ALA A 40 0.20 3.85 19.51
C ALA A 40 0.77 3.59 18.10
N PHE A 41 2.01 3.12 18.01
CA PHE A 41 2.64 2.77 16.74
C PHE A 41 1.95 1.60 16.06
N PHE A 42 1.61 0.53 16.79
CA PHE A 42 0.94 -0.63 16.18
C PHE A 42 -0.45 -0.28 15.67
N VAL A 43 -1.22 0.57 16.35
CA VAL A 43 -2.49 1.06 15.84
C VAL A 43 -2.28 1.91 14.58
N ALA A 44 -1.34 2.86 14.62
CA ALA A 44 -1.00 3.72 13.47
C ALA A 44 -0.54 2.91 12.24
N PHE A 45 0.26 1.87 12.44
CA PHE A 45 0.76 1.02 11.36
C PHE A 45 -0.29 0.01 10.85
N ARG A 46 -1.16 -0.49 11.75
CA ARG A 46 -2.20 -1.46 11.39
C ARG A 46 -3.23 -0.88 10.42
N LEU A 47 -3.58 0.37 10.57
CA LEU A 47 -4.59 1.07 9.78
C LEU A 47 -4.29 1.05 8.28
N PRO A 48 -3.19 1.64 7.79
CA PRO A 48 -2.89 1.61 6.38
C PRO A 48 -2.67 0.19 5.85
N ASN A 49 -2.18 -0.75 6.67
CA ASN A 49 -2.04 -2.15 6.30
C ASN A 49 -3.39 -2.86 6.09
N THR A 50 -4.40 -2.55 6.87
CA THR A 50 -5.75 -3.11 6.70
C THR A 50 -6.34 -2.64 5.37
N PHE A 51 -6.25 -1.35 5.07
CA PHE A 51 -6.69 -0.81 3.79
C PHE A 51 -5.85 -1.36 2.60
N ARG A 52 -4.55 -1.56 2.80
CA ARG A 52 -3.70 -2.21 1.81
C ARG A 52 -4.24 -3.60 1.40
N ARG A 53 -4.69 -4.40 2.35
CA ARG A 53 -5.27 -5.72 2.05
C ARG A 53 -6.53 -5.61 1.21
N LEU A 54 -7.37 -4.62 1.47
CA LEU A 54 -8.59 -4.38 0.68
C LEU A 54 -8.25 -3.95 -0.76
N PHE A 55 -7.34 -2.98 -0.92
CA PHE A 55 -7.04 -2.39 -2.23
C PHE A 55 -5.93 -3.12 -2.99
N ALA A 56 -4.93 -3.69 -2.30
CA ALA A 56 -3.73 -4.22 -2.93
C ALA A 56 -3.73 -5.72 -3.17
N GLU A 57 -4.29 -6.53 -2.25
CA GLU A 57 -4.07 -7.98 -2.27
C GLU A 57 -5.30 -8.79 -2.67
N GLY A 58 -6.49 -8.21 -2.65
CA GLY A 58 -7.74 -8.96 -2.78
C GLY A 58 -8.55 -8.61 -4.00
N SER A 59 -9.68 -7.96 -3.77
CA SER A 59 -10.73 -7.71 -4.74
C SER A 59 -10.27 -6.88 -5.94
N PHE A 60 -9.35 -5.90 -5.74
CA PHE A 60 -8.86 -5.06 -6.85
C PHE A 60 -8.12 -5.88 -7.91
N ASN A 61 -7.12 -6.67 -7.52
CA ASN A 61 -6.37 -7.49 -8.47
C ASN A 61 -7.24 -8.55 -9.14
N ALA A 62 -8.16 -9.17 -8.38
CA ALA A 62 -9.10 -10.16 -8.90
C ALA A 62 -10.06 -9.58 -9.94
N ALA A 63 -10.45 -8.31 -9.80
CA ALA A 63 -11.32 -7.63 -10.77
C ALA A 63 -10.52 -7.01 -11.93
N PHE A 64 -9.36 -6.38 -11.63
CA PHE A 64 -8.61 -5.61 -12.62
C PHE A 64 -7.86 -6.48 -13.62
N VAL A 65 -7.12 -7.49 -13.17
CA VAL A 65 -6.27 -8.31 -14.05
C VAL A 65 -7.05 -8.98 -15.17
N PRO A 66 -8.20 -9.67 -14.93
CA PRO A 66 -8.98 -10.26 -16.00
C PRO A 66 -9.60 -9.22 -16.94
N SER A 67 -10.09 -8.09 -16.37
CA SER A 67 -10.72 -7.03 -17.14
C SER A 67 -9.72 -6.34 -18.08
N TYR A 68 -8.53 -6.01 -17.58
CA TYR A 68 -7.45 -5.40 -18.35
C TYR A 68 -6.91 -6.37 -19.41
N SER A 69 -6.71 -7.64 -19.06
CA SER A 69 -6.28 -8.68 -20.02
C SER A 69 -7.29 -8.87 -21.15
N SER A 70 -8.60 -8.84 -20.85
CA SER A 70 -9.65 -8.86 -21.87
C SER A 70 -9.60 -7.63 -22.80
N GLU A 71 -9.28 -6.45 -22.29
CA GLU A 71 -9.11 -5.26 -23.14
C GLU A 71 -7.81 -5.33 -23.97
N LEU A 72 -6.75 -5.96 -23.45
CA LEU A 72 -5.51 -6.21 -24.20
C LEU A 72 -5.75 -7.08 -25.44
N THR A 73 -6.60 -8.12 -25.37
CA THR A 73 -6.96 -8.93 -26.53
C THR A 73 -7.73 -8.15 -27.61
N ARG A 74 -8.44 -7.08 -27.20
CA ARG A 74 -9.16 -6.16 -28.09
C ARG A 74 -8.30 -5.06 -28.70
N GLY A 75 -7.05 -4.90 -28.20
CA GLY A 75 -6.06 -3.96 -28.70
C GLY A 75 -5.46 -3.07 -27.62
N LYS A 76 -4.18 -2.71 -27.79
CA LYS A 76 -3.39 -1.93 -26.84
C LYS A 76 -4.03 -0.58 -26.47
N ILE A 77 -4.64 0.11 -27.43
CA ILE A 77 -5.29 1.42 -27.19
C ILE A 77 -6.49 1.27 -26.26
N LYS A 78 -7.31 0.21 -26.44
CA LYS A 78 -8.48 -0.05 -25.59
C LYS A 78 -8.07 -0.39 -24.17
N ALA A 79 -7.02 -1.21 -24.01
CA ALA A 79 -6.46 -1.53 -22.71
C ALA A 79 -5.87 -0.29 -22.01
N LYS A 80 -5.14 0.57 -22.73
CA LYS A 80 -4.59 1.82 -22.19
C LYS A 80 -5.71 2.76 -21.71
N ASN A 81 -6.77 2.94 -22.51
CA ASN A 81 -7.90 3.79 -22.12
C ASN A 81 -8.63 3.25 -20.89
N PHE A 82 -8.88 1.93 -20.83
CA PHE A 82 -9.49 1.29 -19.66
C PHE A 82 -8.62 1.47 -18.40
N ALA A 83 -7.30 1.25 -18.52
CA ALA A 83 -6.39 1.42 -17.38
C ALA A 83 -6.32 2.89 -16.93
N ASN A 84 -6.32 3.87 -17.87
CA ASN A 84 -6.37 5.29 -17.53
C ASN A 84 -7.65 5.66 -16.78
N ASP A 85 -8.79 5.19 -17.25
CA ASP A 85 -10.05 5.48 -16.60
C ASP A 85 -10.04 4.94 -15.16
N ILE A 86 -9.63 3.67 -14.96
CA ILE A 86 -9.53 3.08 -13.61
C ILE A 86 -8.51 3.83 -12.74
N PHE A 87 -7.34 4.20 -13.30
CA PHE A 87 -6.31 4.94 -12.58
C PHE A 87 -6.82 6.31 -12.08
N ASN A 88 -7.54 7.06 -12.93
CA ASN A 88 -8.09 8.36 -12.57
C ASN A 88 -9.17 8.25 -11.47
N PHE A 89 -10.04 7.22 -11.52
CA PHE A 89 -10.98 6.92 -10.44
C PHE A 89 -10.26 6.54 -9.14
N LEU A 90 -9.25 5.68 -9.24
CA LEU A 90 -8.50 5.21 -8.08
C LEU A 90 -7.76 6.35 -7.38
N ILE A 91 -7.01 7.17 -8.13
CA ILE A 91 -6.25 8.28 -7.54
C ILE A 91 -7.16 9.32 -6.90
N LEU A 92 -8.27 9.68 -7.56
CA LEU A 92 -9.21 10.65 -7.00
C LEU A 92 -9.90 10.11 -5.76
N GLY A 93 -10.38 8.86 -5.80
CA GLY A 93 -11.02 8.22 -4.65
C GLY A 93 -10.08 8.09 -3.46
N LEU A 94 -8.81 7.71 -3.70
CA LEU A 94 -7.80 7.62 -2.65
C LEU A 94 -7.42 8.99 -2.08
N LEU A 95 -7.29 10.02 -2.91
CA LEU A 95 -7.00 11.38 -2.43
C LEU A 95 -8.15 11.90 -1.56
N ILE A 96 -9.39 11.75 -2.00
CA ILE A 96 -10.56 12.14 -1.19
C ILE A 96 -10.56 11.35 0.13
N LEU A 97 -10.36 10.04 0.09
CA LEU A 97 -10.33 9.20 1.28
C LEU A 97 -9.23 9.64 2.26
N VAL A 98 -8.00 9.86 1.76
CA VAL A 98 -6.88 10.30 2.60
C VAL A 98 -7.18 11.66 3.22
N ILE A 99 -7.65 12.64 2.45
CA ILE A 99 -7.96 13.97 2.96
C ILE A 99 -9.08 13.91 4.02
N VAL A 100 -10.15 13.17 3.77
CA VAL A 100 -11.28 13.05 4.71
C VAL A 100 -10.82 12.38 6.02
N VAL A 101 -10.05 11.30 5.93
CA VAL A 101 -9.57 10.60 7.14
C VAL A 101 -8.55 11.45 7.90
N GLU A 102 -7.66 12.18 7.20
CA GLU A 102 -6.71 13.11 7.85
C GLU A 102 -7.42 14.21 8.65
N ILE A 103 -8.51 14.76 8.11
CA ILE A 103 -9.32 15.76 8.82
C ILE A 103 -10.03 15.15 10.02
N LEU A 104 -10.59 13.95 9.86
CA LEU A 104 -11.37 13.26 10.89
C LEU A 104 -10.55 12.29 11.74
N MET A 105 -9.20 12.38 11.73
CA MET A 105 -8.31 11.39 12.32
C MET A 105 -8.62 11.03 13.78
N PRO A 106 -8.87 11.99 14.71
CA PRO A 106 -9.19 11.63 16.08
C PRO A 106 -10.45 10.78 16.21
N GLY A 107 -11.50 11.11 15.47
CA GLY A 107 -12.74 10.32 15.42
C GLY A 107 -12.54 8.93 14.80
N PHE A 108 -11.63 8.83 13.83
CA PHE A 108 -11.28 7.57 13.20
C PHE A 108 -10.53 6.64 14.14
N ILE A 109 -9.62 7.20 14.98
CA ILE A 109 -8.93 6.43 16.02
C ILE A 109 -9.92 5.96 17.09
N PHE A 110 -10.89 6.79 17.47
CA PHE A 110 -11.95 6.39 18.41
C PHE A 110 -12.71 5.14 17.93
N LEU A 111 -12.98 5.02 16.63
CA LEU A 111 -13.67 3.85 16.07
C LEU A 111 -12.81 2.56 16.14
N ILE A 112 -11.49 2.69 16.06
CA ILE A 112 -10.57 1.54 15.94
C ILE A 112 -9.95 1.14 17.27
N ALA A 113 -9.68 2.12 18.12
CA ALA A 113 -9.07 1.95 19.43
C ALA A 113 -9.81 2.80 20.49
N PRO A 114 -11.08 2.50 20.80
CA PRO A 114 -11.90 3.33 21.69
C PRO A 114 -11.28 3.47 23.09
N GLY A 115 -10.56 2.45 23.59
CA GLY A 115 -9.87 2.51 24.88
C GLY A 115 -8.73 3.53 24.96
N PHE A 116 -8.27 4.08 23.84
CA PHE A 116 -7.24 5.13 23.86
C PHE A 116 -7.80 6.51 24.22
N TYR A 117 -9.11 6.65 24.26
CA TYR A 117 -9.78 7.91 24.64
C TYR A 117 -9.65 8.22 26.13
N GLU A 118 -9.39 7.20 26.97
CA GLU A 118 -9.18 7.34 28.42
C GLU A 118 -7.80 7.93 28.76
N ASP A 119 -6.84 7.87 27.81
CA ASP A 119 -5.48 8.41 27.94
C ASP A 119 -5.23 9.43 26.83
N GLN A 120 -5.35 10.71 27.19
CA GLN A 120 -5.20 11.82 26.26
C GLN A 120 -3.84 11.83 25.55
N SER A 121 -2.76 11.52 26.29
CA SER A 121 -1.40 11.52 25.74
C SER A 121 -1.22 10.40 24.70
N LYS A 122 -1.77 9.23 24.97
CA LYS A 122 -1.78 8.09 24.06
C LYS A 122 -2.61 8.37 22.79
N LEU A 123 -3.77 9.04 22.96
CA LEU A 123 -4.61 9.45 21.85
C LEU A 123 -3.90 10.45 20.92
N GLU A 124 -3.27 11.47 21.49
CA GLU A 124 -2.53 12.50 20.74
C GLU A 124 -1.36 11.88 19.98
N LEU A 125 -0.56 11.05 20.64
CA LEU A 125 0.55 10.33 20.00
C LEU A 125 0.04 9.43 18.86
N THR A 126 -0.99 8.64 19.11
CA THR A 126 -1.57 7.75 18.07
C THR A 126 -2.10 8.55 16.89
N THR A 127 -2.73 9.69 17.14
CA THR A 127 -3.23 10.60 16.09
C THR A 127 -2.07 11.12 15.24
N LEU A 128 -1.00 11.59 15.87
CA LEU A 128 0.20 12.07 15.18
C LEU A 128 0.81 10.97 14.31
N LEU A 129 1.09 9.80 14.90
CA LEU A 129 1.72 8.69 14.20
C LEU A 129 0.85 8.19 13.04
N THR A 130 -0.49 8.15 13.23
CA THR A 130 -1.41 7.70 12.19
C THR A 130 -1.44 8.70 11.03
N ARG A 131 -1.46 10.00 11.28
CA ARG A 131 -1.34 11.02 10.24
C ARG A 131 -0.06 10.87 9.42
N ILE A 132 1.06 10.57 10.07
CA ILE A 132 2.33 10.35 9.36
C ILE A 132 2.29 9.07 8.51
N THR A 133 1.67 8.00 9.01
CA THR A 133 1.64 6.71 8.29
C THR A 133 0.52 6.61 7.25
N PHE A 134 -0.57 7.37 7.37
CA PHE A 134 -1.75 7.21 6.54
C PHE A 134 -1.54 7.49 5.03
N PRO A 135 -0.66 8.43 4.62
CA PRO A 135 -0.29 8.62 3.21
C PRO A 135 0.27 7.36 2.52
N PHE A 136 0.83 6.41 3.29
CA PHE A 136 1.24 5.11 2.78
C PHE A 136 0.12 4.39 2.01
N LEU A 137 -1.14 4.55 2.44
CA LEU A 137 -2.30 3.97 1.77
C LEU A 137 -2.40 4.40 0.30
N LEU A 138 -2.21 5.69 0.03
CA LEU A 138 -2.22 6.22 -1.33
C LEU A 138 -1.12 5.56 -2.18
N PHE A 139 0.10 5.56 -1.66
CA PHE A 139 1.26 5.04 -2.39
C PHE A 139 1.17 3.56 -2.66
N ILE A 140 0.80 2.76 -1.66
CA ILE A 140 0.72 1.30 -1.81
C ILE A 140 -0.45 0.87 -2.71
N SER A 141 -1.57 1.60 -2.69
CA SER A 141 -2.70 1.32 -3.57
C SER A 141 -2.37 1.62 -5.04
N LEU A 142 -1.65 2.70 -5.31
CA LEU A 142 -1.15 3.00 -6.65
C LEU A 142 -0.07 2.01 -7.08
N ALA A 143 0.84 1.60 -6.18
CA ALA A 143 1.81 0.54 -6.45
C ALA A 143 1.13 -0.78 -6.80
N SER A 144 0.02 -1.11 -6.13
CA SER A 144 -0.79 -2.29 -6.44
C SER A 144 -1.44 -2.21 -7.82
N PHE A 145 -1.96 -1.04 -8.21
CA PHE A 145 -2.46 -0.83 -9.56
C PHE A 145 -1.39 -1.12 -10.62
N PHE A 146 -0.18 -0.57 -10.47
CA PHE A 146 0.92 -0.85 -11.39
C PHE A 146 1.39 -2.31 -11.33
N SER A 147 1.34 -2.94 -10.16
CA SER A 147 1.60 -4.37 -10.00
C SER A 147 0.58 -5.22 -10.77
N ALA A 148 -0.69 -4.84 -10.77
CA ALA A 148 -1.73 -5.52 -11.56
C ALA A 148 -1.49 -5.41 -13.08
N ILE A 149 -1.01 -4.26 -13.56
CA ILE A 149 -0.55 -4.10 -14.95
C ILE A 149 0.59 -5.09 -15.25
N LEU A 150 1.62 -5.13 -14.39
CA LEU A 150 2.76 -6.05 -14.54
C LEU A 150 2.34 -7.52 -14.51
N ASN A 151 1.43 -7.88 -13.60
CA ASN A 151 0.89 -9.24 -13.50
C ASN A 151 0.14 -9.66 -14.78
N SER A 152 -0.62 -8.73 -15.39
CA SER A 152 -1.29 -8.96 -16.67
C SER A 152 -0.30 -9.18 -17.84
N HIS A 153 0.96 -8.79 -17.65
CA HIS A 153 2.07 -9.04 -18.58
C HIS A 153 3.03 -10.14 -18.10
N ASN A 154 2.60 -10.99 -17.15
CA ASN A 154 3.38 -12.10 -16.58
C ASN A 154 4.70 -11.67 -15.89
N LYS A 155 4.72 -10.48 -15.27
CA LYS A 155 5.87 -9.90 -14.53
C LYS A 155 5.62 -9.93 -13.03
N PHE A 156 5.35 -11.10 -12.46
CA PHE A 156 4.95 -11.27 -11.05
C PHE A 156 6.07 -10.95 -10.04
N GLY A 157 7.33 -11.15 -10.40
CA GLY A 157 8.46 -10.97 -9.47
C GLY A 157 8.64 -9.54 -8.97
N VAL A 158 8.29 -8.51 -9.78
CA VAL A 158 8.44 -7.10 -9.38
C VAL A 158 7.51 -6.74 -8.23
N ALA A 159 6.25 -7.19 -8.28
CA ALA A 159 5.28 -6.96 -7.22
C ALA A 159 5.72 -7.59 -5.89
N ALA A 160 6.28 -8.82 -5.94
CA ALA A 160 6.81 -9.51 -4.78
C ALA A 160 8.07 -8.81 -4.21
N ALA A 161 8.98 -8.34 -5.09
CA ALA A 161 10.18 -7.62 -4.68
C ALA A 161 9.86 -6.29 -4.00
N ALA A 162 8.80 -5.58 -4.42
CA ALA A 162 8.39 -4.33 -3.82
C ALA A 162 8.09 -4.45 -2.32
N SER A 163 7.51 -5.57 -1.86
CA SER A 163 7.18 -5.76 -0.44
C SER A 163 8.42 -5.90 0.46
N ILE A 164 9.59 -6.19 -0.09
CA ILE A 164 10.87 -6.24 0.62
C ILE A 164 11.31 -4.84 1.07
N ILE A 165 11.00 -3.82 0.27
CA ILE A 165 11.44 -2.43 0.49
C ILE A 165 10.97 -1.90 1.84
N LEU A 166 9.70 -2.12 2.21
CA LEU A 166 9.15 -1.69 3.49
C LEU A 166 9.94 -2.30 4.66
N ASN A 167 10.19 -3.60 4.59
CA ASN A 167 10.89 -4.30 5.67
C ASN A 167 12.33 -3.80 5.82
N ILE A 168 13.05 -3.61 4.71
CA ILE A 168 14.42 -3.10 4.74
C ILE A 168 14.46 -1.70 5.34
N ILE A 169 13.58 -0.79 4.92
CA ILE A 169 13.58 0.60 5.40
C ILE A 169 13.32 0.64 6.91
N LEU A 170 12.33 -0.11 7.41
CA LEU A 170 12.01 -0.12 8.83
C LEU A 170 13.13 -0.77 9.65
N ILE A 171 13.74 -1.86 9.18
CA ILE A 171 14.90 -2.48 9.82
C ILE A 171 16.06 -1.47 9.89
N LEU A 172 16.36 -0.77 8.81
CA LEU A 172 17.44 0.23 8.79
C LEU A 172 17.18 1.36 9.78
N ILE A 173 15.95 1.88 9.86
CA ILE A 173 15.59 2.92 10.84
C ILE A 173 15.83 2.41 12.28
N ILE A 174 15.37 1.21 12.61
CA ILE A 174 15.56 0.64 13.95
C ILE A 174 17.05 0.52 14.29
N LEU A 175 17.86 0.04 13.35
CA LEU A 175 19.30 -0.14 13.59
C LEU A 175 20.05 1.18 13.72
N LEU A 176 19.60 2.25 13.06
CA LEU A 176 20.22 3.57 13.12
C LEU A 176 19.81 4.34 14.38
N GLU A 177 18.54 4.20 14.80
CA GLU A 177 17.94 5.00 15.88
C GLU A 177 17.76 4.20 17.19
N LYS A 178 18.45 3.07 17.35
CA LYS A 178 18.33 2.16 18.49
C LYS A 178 18.54 2.76 19.88
N ASN A 179 19.13 3.97 19.96
CA ASN A 179 19.42 4.66 21.22
C ASN A 179 18.46 5.84 21.50
N SER A 180 17.40 6.01 20.70
CA SER A 180 16.49 7.17 20.75
C SER A 180 15.06 6.72 21.03
N ASP A 181 14.75 6.36 22.29
CA ASP A 181 13.47 5.73 22.66
C ASP A 181 12.23 6.53 22.21
N ASP A 182 12.20 7.84 22.47
CA ASP A 182 11.02 8.67 22.15
C ASP A 182 10.88 9.02 20.66
N ASN A 183 11.97 9.13 19.93
CA ASN A 183 11.96 9.51 18.52
C ASN A 183 11.80 8.32 17.58
N LEU A 184 12.12 7.11 18.02
CA LEU A 184 12.09 5.90 17.19
C LEU A 184 10.72 5.68 16.51
N VAL A 185 9.61 5.87 17.25
CA VAL A 185 8.27 5.68 16.71
C VAL A 185 7.90 6.69 15.63
N ILE A 186 8.39 7.92 15.78
CA ILE A 186 8.19 9.00 14.80
C ILE A 186 8.96 8.66 13.52
N TYR A 187 10.23 8.26 13.64
CA TYR A 187 11.05 7.85 12.48
C TYR A 187 10.50 6.61 11.79
N LEU A 188 10.02 5.62 12.55
CA LEU A 188 9.35 4.45 12.00
C LEU A 188 8.09 4.83 11.21
N SER A 189 7.30 5.77 11.73
CA SER A 189 6.08 6.25 11.07
C SER A 189 6.39 6.96 9.76
N TYR A 190 7.39 7.85 9.73
CA TYR A 190 7.90 8.42 8.47
C TYR A 190 8.45 7.34 7.54
N GLY A 191 9.18 6.37 8.08
CA GLY A 191 9.71 5.23 7.33
C GLY A 191 8.64 4.44 6.60
N VAL A 192 7.46 4.25 7.21
CA VAL A 192 6.32 3.60 6.56
C VAL A 192 5.88 4.37 5.31
N SER A 193 5.66 5.68 5.42
CA SER A 193 5.21 6.51 4.30
C SER A 193 6.27 6.63 3.20
N ILE A 194 7.53 6.82 3.57
CA ILE A 194 8.67 6.85 2.63
C ILE A 194 8.80 5.51 1.91
N ALA A 195 8.67 4.39 2.65
CA ALA A 195 8.71 3.06 2.04
C ALA A 195 7.60 2.87 1.00
N GLY A 196 6.40 3.34 1.30
CA GLY A 196 5.29 3.31 0.34
C GLY A 196 5.59 4.09 -0.94
N LEU A 197 6.15 5.29 -0.80
CA LEU A 197 6.56 6.11 -1.94
C LEU A 197 7.64 5.42 -2.78
N ILE A 198 8.67 4.87 -2.13
CA ILE A 198 9.75 4.14 -2.82
C ILE A 198 9.19 2.89 -3.51
N GLN A 199 8.29 2.14 -2.89
CA GLN A 199 7.60 1.00 -3.52
C GLN A 199 6.83 1.43 -4.77
N LEU A 200 6.08 2.54 -4.70
CA LEU A 200 5.36 3.09 -5.84
C LEU A 200 6.32 3.44 -6.99
N ILE A 201 7.38 4.17 -6.70
CA ILE A 201 8.39 4.55 -7.70
C ILE A 201 9.03 3.31 -8.32
N PHE A 202 9.41 2.33 -7.50
CA PHE A 202 9.99 1.08 -7.95
C PHE A 202 9.07 0.33 -8.91
N VAL A 203 7.83 0.08 -8.52
CA VAL A 203 6.88 -0.67 -9.36
C VAL A 203 6.54 0.11 -10.63
N TYR A 204 6.34 1.43 -10.52
CA TYR A 204 6.07 2.29 -11.68
C TYR A 204 7.21 2.27 -12.69
N PHE A 205 8.47 2.27 -12.24
CA PHE A 205 9.63 2.20 -13.12
C PHE A 205 9.58 0.98 -14.06
N PHE A 206 9.14 -0.18 -13.56
CA PHE A 206 8.97 -1.38 -14.39
C PHE A 206 7.66 -1.37 -15.20
N ALA A 207 6.59 -0.77 -14.65
CA ALA A 207 5.28 -0.73 -15.28
C ALA A 207 5.20 0.27 -16.44
N LYS A 208 5.98 1.36 -16.42
CA LYS A 208 5.96 2.43 -17.43
C LYS A 208 6.16 1.95 -18.88
N LYS A 209 6.83 0.81 -19.05
CA LYS A 209 7.01 0.15 -20.35
C LYS A 209 5.69 -0.33 -20.97
N TYR A 210 4.73 -0.68 -20.11
CA TYR A 210 3.43 -1.26 -20.51
C TYR A 210 2.30 -0.23 -20.43
N PHE A 211 2.40 0.65 -19.45
CA PHE A 211 1.39 1.66 -19.19
C PHE A 211 2.02 2.90 -18.54
N SER A 212 1.75 4.07 -19.13
CA SER A 212 2.02 5.39 -18.56
C SER A 212 0.70 6.11 -18.39
N PRO A 213 0.34 6.53 -17.17
CA PRO A 213 -0.93 7.19 -16.91
C PRO A 213 -1.00 8.55 -17.61
N ASP A 214 -2.17 8.86 -18.13
CA ASP A 214 -2.54 10.18 -18.63
C ASP A 214 -3.53 10.79 -17.63
N LEU A 215 -3.03 11.71 -16.80
CA LEU A 215 -3.82 12.39 -15.77
C LEU A 215 -4.81 13.36 -16.42
N LYS A 216 -5.92 12.85 -16.87
CA LYS A 216 -7.07 13.65 -17.30
C LYS A 216 -8.13 13.51 -16.24
N LEU A 217 -8.43 14.58 -15.52
CA LEU A 217 -9.53 14.68 -14.53
C LEU A 217 -10.94 14.50 -15.15
N ARG A 218 -11.04 13.76 -16.26
CA ARG A 218 -12.30 13.41 -16.90
C ARG A 218 -12.74 12.04 -16.41
N LEU A 219 -13.55 12.01 -15.37
CA LEU A 219 -14.21 10.81 -14.90
C LEU A 219 -15.31 10.40 -15.88
N LYS A 220 -14.98 9.52 -16.82
CA LYS A 220 -16.00 8.93 -17.72
C LYS A 220 -16.48 7.60 -17.12
N ILE A 221 -17.68 7.59 -16.57
CA ILE A 221 -18.33 6.35 -16.12
C ILE A 221 -18.85 5.61 -17.35
N THR A 222 -18.03 4.72 -17.90
CA THR A 222 -18.46 3.82 -18.98
C THR A 222 -19.14 2.57 -18.39
N LYS A 223 -19.95 1.86 -19.21
CA LYS A 223 -20.54 0.57 -18.78
C LYS A 223 -19.48 -0.41 -18.26
N LYS A 224 -18.27 -0.38 -18.84
CA LYS A 224 -17.15 -1.23 -18.42
C LYS A 224 -16.62 -0.88 -17.03
N ILE A 225 -16.53 0.40 -16.73
CA ILE A 225 -16.12 0.89 -15.40
C ILE A 225 -17.16 0.49 -14.35
N LYS A 226 -18.45 0.65 -14.67
CA LYS A 226 -19.53 0.20 -13.78
C LYS A 226 -19.47 -1.31 -13.51
N LEU A 227 -19.22 -2.12 -14.54
CA LEU A 227 -19.02 -3.58 -14.40
C LEU A 227 -17.77 -3.92 -13.59
N PHE A 228 -16.69 -3.15 -13.72
CA PHE A 228 -15.48 -3.32 -12.91
C PHE A 228 -15.77 -3.03 -11.42
N PHE A 229 -16.42 -1.89 -11.12
CA PHE A 229 -16.75 -1.54 -9.73
C PHE A 229 -17.73 -2.53 -9.10
N ASN A 230 -18.70 -3.08 -9.85
CA ASN A 230 -19.59 -4.13 -9.35
C ASN A 230 -18.86 -5.46 -9.03
N LYS A 231 -17.70 -5.71 -9.63
CA LYS A 231 -16.84 -6.87 -9.30
C LYS A 231 -15.85 -6.56 -8.18
N PHE A 232 -15.52 -5.30 -8.01
CA PHE A 232 -14.57 -4.84 -6.99
C PHE A 232 -15.24 -4.62 -5.64
N LEU A 233 -16.47 -4.10 -5.63
CA LEU A 233 -17.31 -3.87 -4.45
C LEU A 233 -18.44 -4.90 -4.48
N PRO A 234 -18.28 -6.06 -3.84
CA PRO A 234 -19.36 -7.05 -3.74
C PRO A 234 -20.50 -6.57 -2.86
#